data_febb1c2d5189ee9ed059eb5672af02ac
#
_entry.id   febb1c2d5189ee9ed059eb5672af02ac
#
_cell.length_a   1.000
_cell.length_b   1.000
_cell.length_c   1.000
_cell.angle_alpha   90.00
_cell.angle_beta   90.00
_cell.angle_gamma   90.00
#
_symmetry.space_group_name_H-M   'P 1'
#
loop_
_entity.id
_entity.type
_entity.pdbx_description
1 polymer ?
#
loop_
_entity_poly.entity_id
_entity_poly.type
_entity_poly.pdbx_seq_one_letter_code
_entity_poly.pdbx_strand_id
1 'polypeptide(L)'
;MRHLVRFLPLLVLLSACSSQPALPPADAPSGNPFKGGFLLEPAHNVHPLGGDFATNPATARFVDKMVLEHGFNRQQLHDVLVQAKSLDWVIRLMDKQAPTSRPPSGPNGAWNRYRNQFITPDNVQNGVAFWNQYQDALQRAQNIYGVPPEIIVGIIGVETRWGRVMGKTRIIDALATLAFDYPRRADYFAGELETFLLMARKEGNDPLSLRGSYAGAMGYGQFMPSSFKNYAVDFDGNGHTNLWDPVDAIGSVANYFKAHGWVKGAPVAVLANGQAPLLPNGFNTRYSLTELQAAGLTPQHSLAGYNEASLLRLDIGTGYQYWYGLPNFYTITRYNHSTHYAMAVWQLGEAVGRARQNQSY
;
A
#
# COMPACT_ATOMS: atom_id res chain seq x y z
N MET A 1 -32.11 9.90 -17.68
CA MET A 1 -30.70 10.25 -17.91
C MET A 1 -29.87 9.53 -16.87
N ARG A 2 -29.16 8.48 -17.30
CA ARG A 2 -28.37 7.64 -16.40
C ARG A 2 -27.00 8.30 -16.22
N HIS A 3 -26.71 8.83 -15.05
CA HIS A 3 -25.38 9.32 -14.69
C HIS A 3 -24.44 8.12 -14.51
N LEU A 4 -23.56 7.92 -15.47
CA LEU A 4 -22.43 7.03 -15.38
C LEU A 4 -21.43 7.62 -14.37
N VAL A 5 -21.46 7.14 -13.14
CA VAL A 5 -20.42 7.44 -12.15
C VAL A 5 -19.15 6.72 -12.62
N ARG A 6 -18.25 7.46 -13.24
CA ARG A 6 -16.90 7.01 -13.57
C ARG A 6 -16.13 6.83 -12.25
N PHE A 7 -16.04 5.60 -11.79
CA PHE A 7 -15.12 5.21 -10.73
C PHE A 7 -13.68 5.40 -11.23
N LEU A 8 -13.02 6.44 -10.74
CA LEU A 8 -11.58 6.57 -10.86
C LEU A 8 -10.97 5.59 -9.85
N PRO A 9 -10.13 4.63 -10.27
CA PRO A 9 -9.47 3.76 -9.33
C PRO A 9 -8.53 4.56 -8.43
N LEU A 10 -8.46 4.15 -7.19
CA LEU A 10 -7.64 4.75 -6.13
C LEU A 10 -6.19 4.93 -6.61
N LEU A 11 -5.71 6.16 -6.56
CA LEU A 11 -4.37 6.55 -6.99
C LEU A 11 -3.36 6.07 -5.95
N VAL A 12 -2.72 4.94 -6.18
CA VAL A 12 -1.51 4.55 -5.46
C VAL A 12 -0.37 5.43 -6.01
N LEU A 13 -0.08 6.54 -5.33
CA LEU A 13 1.10 7.35 -5.58
C LEU A 13 2.33 6.59 -5.08
N LEU A 14 2.92 5.77 -5.97
CA LEU A 14 4.17 5.08 -5.72
C LEU A 14 5.34 6.09 -5.77
N SER A 15 5.53 6.84 -4.70
CA SER A 15 6.75 7.62 -4.47
C SER A 15 7.74 6.75 -3.71
N ALA A 16 8.46 5.89 -4.42
CA ALA A 16 9.59 5.17 -3.86
C ALA A 16 10.89 5.85 -4.29
N CYS A 17 11.42 6.67 -3.43
CA CYS A 17 12.84 7.02 -3.40
C CYS A 17 13.23 7.22 -1.95
N SER A 18 13.85 6.23 -1.34
CA SER A 18 14.86 6.44 -0.30
C SER A 18 15.63 5.15 -0.06
N SER A 19 16.93 5.25 -0.19
CA SER A 19 17.92 4.34 0.35
C SER A 19 17.66 4.07 1.83
N GLN A 20 17.31 2.83 2.19
CA GLN A 20 17.31 2.36 3.56
C GLN A 20 18.69 1.81 3.93
N PRO A 21 19.21 2.08 5.14
CA PRO A 21 20.34 1.33 5.66
C PRO A 21 19.93 -0.11 5.94
N ALA A 22 20.78 -1.06 5.55
CA ALA A 22 20.58 -2.48 5.74
C ALA A 22 20.55 -2.82 7.24
N LEU A 23 19.50 -3.51 7.67
CA LEU A 23 19.45 -4.20 8.97
C LEU A 23 20.28 -5.50 8.87
N PRO A 24 21.00 -5.91 9.95
CA PRO A 24 21.77 -7.14 9.94
C PRO A 24 20.87 -8.38 9.81
N PRO A 25 21.35 -9.47 9.21
CA PRO A 25 20.57 -10.68 8.99
C PRO A 25 20.24 -11.37 10.30
N ALA A 26 18.95 -11.67 10.52
CA ALA A 26 18.53 -12.59 11.55
C ALA A 26 18.80 -14.02 11.09
N ASP A 27 19.41 -14.82 11.96
CA ASP A 27 19.77 -16.22 11.74
C ASP A 27 18.55 -17.05 11.30
N ALA A 28 18.69 -17.68 10.13
CA ALA A 28 17.70 -18.59 9.58
C ALA A 28 17.86 -19.98 10.21
N PRO A 29 16.76 -20.68 10.57
CA PRO A 29 16.85 -22.09 10.95
C PRO A 29 17.14 -22.95 9.72
N SER A 30 18.18 -23.76 9.82
CA SER A 30 18.62 -24.74 8.83
C SER A 30 17.62 -25.88 8.69
N GLY A 31 16.95 -25.98 7.57
CA GLY A 31 16.13 -27.13 7.19
C GLY A 31 15.65 -27.00 5.76
N ASN A 32 16.45 -27.48 4.81
CA ASN A 32 16.06 -27.48 3.39
C ASN A 32 15.32 -28.81 3.06
N PRO A 33 14.00 -28.79 2.75
CA PRO A 33 13.25 -30.01 2.40
C PRO A 33 13.39 -30.43 0.93
N PHE A 34 14.20 -29.74 0.11
CA PHE A 34 14.42 -30.11 -1.30
C PHE A 34 15.78 -30.77 -1.50
N LYS A 35 15.97 -32.00 -0.96
CA LYS A 35 16.96 -32.95 -1.44
C LYS A 35 16.34 -33.74 -2.63
N GLY A 36 16.25 -33.11 -3.77
CA GLY A 36 16.06 -33.78 -5.04
C GLY A 36 17.16 -33.28 -5.98
N GLY A 37 18.03 -34.16 -6.44
CA GLY A 37 19.18 -33.81 -7.27
C GLY A 37 18.78 -33.04 -8.49
N PHE A 38 19.43 -31.89 -8.70
CA PHE A 38 19.37 -31.14 -9.94
C PHE A 38 20.04 -31.98 -11.03
N LEU A 39 19.23 -32.70 -11.79
CA LEU A 39 19.63 -33.08 -13.12
C LEU A 39 19.56 -31.80 -13.96
N LEU A 40 20.74 -31.30 -14.35
CA LEU A 40 20.87 -30.34 -15.44
C LEU A 40 20.31 -31.05 -16.68
N GLU A 41 19.05 -30.82 -16.99
CA GLU A 41 18.49 -31.25 -18.27
C GLU A 41 19.29 -30.55 -19.37
N PRO A 42 19.77 -31.28 -20.38
CA PRO A 42 20.46 -30.67 -21.51
C PRO A 42 19.54 -29.67 -22.19
N ALA A 43 20.11 -28.56 -22.69
CA ALA A 43 19.44 -27.40 -23.28
C ALA A 43 18.66 -27.71 -24.59
N HIS A 44 18.24 -28.95 -24.81
CA HIS A 44 17.56 -29.40 -25.98
C HIS A 44 16.04 -29.42 -25.76
N ASN A 45 15.37 -28.46 -26.36
CA ASN A 45 13.90 -28.24 -26.47
C ASN A 45 13.25 -27.17 -25.62
N VAL A 46 13.97 -26.12 -25.22
CA VAL A 46 13.29 -24.92 -24.69
C VAL A 46 12.66 -24.18 -25.89
N HIS A 47 11.33 -24.13 -25.95
CA HIS A 47 10.67 -23.35 -26.99
C HIS A 47 11.05 -21.88 -26.86
N PRO A 48 11.25 -21.15 -27.97
CA PRO A 48 11.52 -19.71 -27.89
C PRO A 48 10.40 -18.99 -27.13
N LEU A 49 10.76 -17.94 -26.42
CA LEU A 49 9.79 -17.10 -25.72
C LEU A 49 8.79 -16.54 -26.76
N GLY A 50 7.51 -16.80 -26.55
CA GLY A 50 6.40 -16.27 -27.35
C GLY A 50 5.63 -15.16 -26.63
N GLY A 51 4.53 -14.71 -27.24
CA GLY A 51 3.61 -13.73 -26.64
C GLY A 51 4.06 -12.28 -26.80
N ASP A 52 3.36 -11.38 -26.09
CA ASP A 52 3.47 -9.92 -26.27
C ASP A 52 4.85 -9.38 -25.92
N PHE A 53 5.61 -10.06 -25.05
CA PHE A 53 6.93 -9.64 -24.58
C PHE A 53 8.10 -10.41 -25.23
N ALA A 54 7.84 -11.23 -26.25
CA ALA A 54 8.84 -12.11 -26.86
C ALA A 54 10.06 -11.39 -27.44
N THR A 55 9.86 -10.23 -28.03
CA THR A 55 10.90 -9.45 -28.70
C THR A 55 11.60 -8.43 -27.80
N ASN A 56 11.13 -8.27 -26.55
CA ASN A 56 11.74 -7.31 -25.62
C ASN A 56 13.00 -7.91 -24.98
N PRO A 57 14.21 -7.32 -25.17
CA PRO A 57 15.43 -7.87 -24.59
C PRO A 57 15.44 -7.93 -23.06
N ALA A 58 14.64 -7.09 -22.40
CA ALA A 58 14.52 -7.12 -20.93
C ALA A 58 13.86 -8.41 -20.46
N THR A 59 12.93 -8.98 -21.22
CA THR A 59 12.26 -10.24 -20.89
C THR A 59 13.24 -11.42 -20.87
N ALA A 60 14.13 -11.51 -21.87
CA ALA A 60 15.14 -12.56 -21.91
C ALA A 60 16.09 -12.47 -20.70
N ARG A 61 16.58 -11.25 -20.39
CA ARG A 61 17.44 -11.02 -19.21
C ARG A 61 16.71 -11.36 -17.89
N PHE A 62 15.44 -11.03 -17.79
CA PHE A 62 14.62 -11.36 -16.65
C PHE A 62 14.48 -12.88 -16.48
N VAL A 63 14.18 -13.61 -17.55
CA VAL A 63 14.11 -15.09 -17.53
C VAL A 63 15.44 -15.69 -17.11
N ASP A 64 16.56 -15.22 -17.68
CA ASP A 64 17.90 -15.68 -17.32
C ASP A 64 18.17 -15.49 -15.82
N LYS A 65 17.85 -14.31 -15.30
CA LYS A 65 17.96 -14.02 -13.85
C LYS A 65 17.14 -15.00 -13.00
N MET A 66 15.86 -15.20 -13.34
CA MET A 66 14.97 -16.09 -12.58
C MET A 66 15.45 -17.54 -12.58
N VAL A 67 16.05 -18.00 -13.69
CA VAL A 67 16.63 -19.34 -13.77
C VAL A 67 17.91 -19.42 -12.94
N LEU A 68 18.84 -18.49 -13.12
CA LEU A 68 20.17 -18.53 -12.51
C LEU A 68 20.16 -18.26 -11.00
N GLU A 69 19.39 -17.25 -10.57
CA GLU A 69 19.39 -16.81 -9.18
C GLU A 69 18.33 -17.52 -8.31
N HIS A 70 17.22 -17.94 -8.92
CA HIS A 70 16.07 -18.47 -8.18
C HIS A 70 15.68 -19.91 -8.55
N GLY A 71 16.43 -20.54 -9.48
CA GLY A 71 16.21 -21.94 -9.85
C GLY A 71 14.82 -22.19 -10.47
N PHE A 72 14.26 -21.24 -11.23
CA PHE A 72 13.06 -21.49 -12.00
C PHE A 72 13.38 -22.35 -13.21
N ASN A 73 12.44 -23.22 -13.58
CA ASN A 73 12.49 -23.90 -14.87
C ASN A 73 12.20 -22.90 -16.00
N ARG A 74 13.10 -22.82 -16.98
CA ARG A 74 13.01 -21.88 -18.10
C ARG A 74 11.72 -22.07 -18.90
N GLN A 75 11.36 -23.32 -19.22
CA GLN A 75 10.17 -23.61 -20.00
C GLN A 75 8.90 -23.19 -19.25
N GLN A 76 8.81 -23.47 -17.95
CA GLN A 76 7.68 -23.01 -17.13
C GLN A 76 7.55 -21.48 -17.09
N LEU A 77 8.67 -20.75 -17.03
CA LEU A 77 8.63 -19.28 -17.14
C LEU A 77 8.16 -18.81 -18.51
N HIS A 78 8.61 -19.46 -19.59
CA HIS A 78 8.13 -19.18 -20.94
C HIS A 78 6.63 -19.44 -21.05
N ASP A 79 6.13 -20.57 -20.52
CA ASP A 79 4.72 -20.95 -20.55
C ASP A 79 3.82 -19.96 -19.80
N VAL A 80 4.34 -19.35 -18.75
CA VAL A 80 3.65 -18.29 -18.00
C VAL A 80 3.73 -16.96 -18.76
N LEU A 81 4.91 -16.55 -19.22
CA LEU A 81 5.10 -15.24 -19.86
C LEU A 81 4.46 -15.14 -21.24
N VAL A 82 4.33 -16.25 -21.99
CA VAL A 82 3.61 -16.28 -23.27
C VAL A 82 2.12 -15.92 -23.12
N GLN A 83 1.56 -16.18 -21.95
CA GLN A 83 0.16 -15.88 -21.62
C GLN A 83 -0.02 -14.48 -21.00
N ALA A 84 1.06 -13.83 -20.57
CA ALA A 84 1.02 -12.47 -20.07
C ALA A 84 0.75 -11.48 -21.22
N LYS A 85 -0.02 -10.43 -20.92
CA LYS A 85 -0.48 -9.44 -21.91
C LYS A 85 0.12 -8.06 -21.62
N SER A 86 0.59 -7.40 -22.66
CA SER A 86 0.97 -5.99 -22.61
C SER A 86 -0.30 -5.13 -22.56
N LEU A 87 -0.35 -4.20 -21.61
CA LEU A 87 -1.52 -3.38 -21.29
C LEU A 87 -1.22 -1.89 -21.52
N ASP A 88 -1.31 -1.41 -22.73
CA ASP A 88 -1.09 0.00 -23.09
C ASP A 88 -1.85 1.00 -22.22
N TRP A 89 -3.07 0.63 -21.79
CA TRP A 89 -3.87 1.50 -20.94
C TRP A 89 -3.26 1.67 -19.54
N VAL A 90 -2.48 0.69 -19.05
CA VAL A 90 -1.74 0.77 -17.79
C VAL A 90 -0.64 1.83 -17.92
N ILE A 91 0.13 1.79 -19.02
CA ILE A 91 1.18 2.78 -19.31
C ILE A 91 0.59 4.19 -19.35
N ARG A 92 -0.49 4.37 -20.13
CA ARG A 92 -1.20 5.67 -20.19
C ARG A 92 -1.72 6.15 -18.85
N LEU A 93 -2.14 5.24 -17.98
CA LEU A 93 -2.64 5.60 -16.65
C LEU A 93 -1.48 6.01 -15.72
N MET A 94 -0.36 5.31 -15.79
CA MET A 94 0.86 5.67 -15.05
C MET A 94 1.41 7.04 -15.45
N ASP A 95 1.41 7.36 -16.75
CA ASP A 95 1.86 8.67 -17.25
C ASP A 95 0.97 9.83 -16.78
N LYS A 96 -0.35 9.62 -16.69
CA LYS A 96 -1.29 10.63 -16.17
C LYS A 96 -1.11 10.93 -14.68
N GLN A 97 -0.46 10.05 -13.93
CA GLN A 97 -0.21 10.22 -12.51
C GLN A 97 1.10 10.96 -12.20
N ALA A 98 1.90 11.26 -13.23
CA ALA A 98 3.08 12.09 -13.04
C ALA A 98 2.68 13.46 -12.46
N PRO A 99 3.41 13.99 -11.45
CA PRO A 99 3.07 15.25 -10.81
C PRO A 99 2.94 16.38 -11.83
N THR A 100 1.80 17.08 -11.82
CA THR A 100 1.64 18.31 -12.60
C THR A 100 2.30 19.48 -11.88
N SER A 101 3.09 20.26 -12.59
CA SER A 101 4.06 21.23 -12.07
C SER A 101 3.45 22.54 -11.51
N ARG A 102 2.14 22.68 -11.36
CA ARG A 102 1.53 23.95 -10.93
C ARG A 102 0.63 23.77 -9.70
N PRO A 103 1.05 24.23 -8.51
CA PRO A 103 0.18 24.27 -7.36
C PRO A 103 -0.98 25.25 -7.59
N PRO A 104 -2.17 24.97 -7.04
CA PRO A 104 -3.30 25.89 -7.10
C PRO A 104 -2.95 27.23 -6.44
N SER A 105 -3.46 28.34 -6.99
CA SER A 105 -3.20 29.69 -6.53
C SER A 105 -3.94 30.09 -5.23
N GLY A 106 -4.68 29.15 -4.60
CA GLY A 106 -5.43 29.40 -3.36
C GLY A 106 -6.29 28.22 -2.95
N PRO A 107 -7.08 28.35 -1.88
CA PRO A 107 -7.98 27.31 -1.41
C PRO A 107 -9.01 26.95 -2.49
N ASN A 108 -9.18 25.67 -2.74
CA ASN A 108 -10.12 25.15 -3.76
C ASN A 108 -10.92 23.93 -3.29
N GLY A 109 -10.80 23.55 -2.00
CA GLY A 109 -11.50 22.40 -1.41
C GLY A 109 -10.91 21.04 -1.77
N ALA A 110 -9.63 20.97 -2.10
CA ALA A 110 -8.97 19.73 -2.49
C ALA A 110 -9.09 18.64 -1.42
N TRP A 111 -8.97 19.02 -0.14
CA TRP A 111 -9.15 18.09 0.96
C TRP A 111 -10.60 17.58 1.03
N ASN A 112 -11.58 18.45 0.97
CA ASN A 112 -12.99 18.04 1.06
C ASN A 112 -13.36 17.07 -0.07
N ARG A 113 -12.92 17.36 -1.32
CA ARG A 113 -13.14 16.43 -2.44
C ARG A 113 -12.48 15.09 -2.24
N TYR A 114 -11.25 15.06 -1.70
CA TYR A 114 -10.53 13.80 -1.42
C TYR A 114 -11.20 13.02 -0.30
N ARG A 115 -11.46 13.66 0.84
CA ARG A 115 -12.10 13.08 2.02
C ARG A 115 -13.45 12.46 1.71
N ASN A 116 -14.28 13.15 0.95
CA ASN A 116 -15.66 12.73 0.61
C ASN A 116 -15.71 11.50 -0.30
N GLN A 117 -14.59 11.05 -0.86
CA GLN A 117 -14.52 9.78 -1.57
C GLN A 117 -14.55 8.57 -0.62
N PHE A 118 -14.14 8.76 0.63
CA PHE A 118 -13.98 7.70 1.61
C PHE A 118 -14.96 7.80 2.78
N ILE A 119 -15.18 9.00 3.31
CA ILE A 119 -15.97 9.21 4.53
C ILE A 119 -17.39 9.60 4.15
N THR A 120 -18.17 8.59 3.77
CA THR A 120 -19.61 8.68 3.51
C THR A 120 -20.37 7.80 4.51
N PRO A 121 -21.66 8.06 4.78
CA PRO A 121 -22.47 7.21 5.65
C PRO A 121 -22.39 5.73 5.27
N ASP A 122 -22.53 5.40 3.99
CA ASP A 122 -22.49 4.02 3.49
C ASP A 122 -21.12 3.37 3.73
N ASN A 123 -20.02 4.10 3.48
CA ASN A 123 -18.70 3.55 3.76
C ASN A 123 -18.47 3.35 5.25
N VAL A 124 -18.91 4.28 6.10
CA VAL A 124 -18.79 4.12 7.56
C VAL A 124 -19.56 2.86 8.03
N GLN A 125 -20.80 2.65 7.55
CA GLN A 125 -21.57 1.45 7.88
C GLN A 125 -20.90 0.16 7.39
N ASN A 126 -20.33 0.18 6.18
CA ASN A 126 -19.57 -0.97 5.66
C ASN A 126 -18.31 -1.25 6.50
N GLY A 127 -17.65 -0.21 7.02
CA GLY A 127 -16.54 -0.35 7.95
C GLY A 127 -16.96 -0.95 9.29
N VAL A 128 -18.10 -0.55 9.83
CA VAL A 128 -18.68 -1.14 11.05
C VAL A 128 -18.98 -2.63 10.82
N ALA A 129 -19.59 -2.98 9.69
CA ALA A 129 -19.88 -4.37 9.35
C ALA A 129 -18.59 -5.22 9.25
N PHE A 130 -17.57 -4.71 8.57
CA PHE A 130 -16.26 -5.36 8.48
C PHE A 130 -15.62 -5.53 9.86
N TRP A 131 -15.63 -4.49 10.69
CA TRP A 131 -15.07 -4.57 12.05
C TRP A 131 -15.80 -5.61 12.90
N ASN A 132 -17.13 -5.62 12.88
CA ASN A 132 -17.91 -6.60 13.66
C ASN A 132 -17.64 -8.03 13.18
N GLN A 133 -17.54 -8.25 11.88
CA GLN A 133 -17.25 -9.57 11.30
C GLN A 133 -15.86 -10.10 11.68
N TYR A 134 -14.84 -9.22 11.74
CA TYR A 134 -13.44 -9.59 12.00
C TYR A 134 -12.92 -9.07 13.33
N GLN A 135 -13.82 -8.87 14.31
CA GLN A 135 -13.49 -8.30 15.62
C GLN A 135 -12.33 -9.04 16.30
N ASP A 136 -12.36 -10.36 16.31
CA ASP A 136 -11.35 -11.16 16.98
C ASP A 136 -9.96 -11.03 16.34
N ALA A 137 -9.90 -11.02 15.01
CA ALA A 137 -8.65 -10.79 14.26
C ALA A 137 -8.09 -9.38 14.51
N LEU A 138 -8.94 -8.36 14.50
CA LEU A 138 -8.56 -6.97 14.77
C LEU A 138 -8.06 -6.80 16.22
N GLN A 139 -8.75 -7.41 17.19
CA GLN A 139 -8.31 -7.36 18.59
C GLN A 139 -6.99 -8.10 18.80
N ARG A 140 -6.82 -9.26 18.17
CA ARG A 140 -5.57 -10.01 18.19
C ARG A 140 -4.42 -9.21 17.56
N ALA A 141 -4.66 -8.55 16.42
CA ALA A 141 -3.68 -7.69 15.77
C ALA A 141 -3.26 -6.51 16.66
N GLN A 142 -4.21 -5.87 17.35
CA GLN A 142 -3.91 -4.83 18.33
C GLN A 142 -3.05 -5.35 19.49
N ASN A 143 -3.35 -6.54 19.99
CA ASN A 143 -2.61 -7.13 21.10
C ASN A 143 -1.16 -7.46 20.71
N ILE A 144 -0.95 -8.04 19.52
CA ILE A 144 0.37 -8.48 19.03
C ILE A 144 1.21 -7.31 18.53
N TYR A 145 0.63 -6.44 17.70
CA TYR A 145 1.38 -5.39 16.99
C TYR A 145 1.23 -3.99 17.61
N GLY A 146 0.27 -3.81 18.53
CA GLY A 146 0.00 -2.51 19.16
C GLY A 146 -0.71 -1.50 18.27
N VAL A 147 -1.17 -1.90 17.09
CA VAL A 147 -1.89 -1.04 16.13
C VAL A 147 -3.38 -1.14 16.41
N PRO A 148 -4.09 -0.02 16.68
CA PRO A 148 -5.51 -0.08 17.02
C PRO A 148 -6.37 -0.45 15.81
N PRO A 149 -7.52 -1.13 16.02
CA PRO A 149 -8.44 -1.54 14.98
C PRO A 149 -8.83 -0.41 14.01
N GLU A 150 -9.00 0.81 14.52
CA GLU A 150 -9.34 2.00 13.73
C GLU A 150 -8.38 2.21 12.57
N ILE A 151 -7.08 2.03 12.79
CA ILE A 151 -6.06 2.23 11.76
C ILE A 151 -6.11 1.12 10.72
N ILE A 152 -6.23 -0.14 11.16
CA ILE A 152 -6.31 -1.30 10.26
C ILE A 152 -7.56 -1.21 9.39
N VAL A 153 -8.72 -0.93 10.00
CA VAL A 153 -10.00 -0.75 9.31
C VAL A 153 -9.94 0.46 8.36
N GLY A 154 -9.30 1.55 8.78
CA GLY A 154 -9.09 2.75 7.97
C GLY A 154 -8.26 2.45 6.70
N ILE A 155 -7.15 1.73 6.81
CA ILE A 155 -6.32 1.30 5.68
C ILE A 155 -7.14 0.45 4.71
N ILE A 156 -7.72 -0.66 5.19
CA ILE A 156 -8.47 -1.59 4.33
C ILE A 156 -9.68 -0.88 3.69
N GLY A 157 -10.27 0.07 4.42
CA GLY A 157 -11.37 0.89 3.91
C GLY A 157 -10.96 1.83 2.77
N VAL A 158 -9.85 2.53 2.93
CA VAL A 158 -9.31 3.43 1.91
C VAL A 158 -8.80 2.66 0.70
N GLU A 159 -8.10 1.53 0.91
CA GLU A 159 -7.50 0.75 -0.18
C GLU A 159 -8.53 0.01 -1.02
N THR A 160 -9.45 -0.70 -0.39
CA THR A 160 -10.31 -1.64 -1.13
C THR A 160 -11.79 -1.55 -0.78
N ARG A 161 -12.19 -0.57 0.07
CA ARG A 161 -13.56 -0.55 0.61
C ARG A 161 -13.94 -1.90 1.22
N TRP A 162 -13.04 -2.40 2.07
CA TRP A 162 -13.18 -3.70 2.74
C TRP A 162 -13.39 -4.86 1.76
N GLY A 163 -12.53 -4.94 0.73
CA GLY A 163 -12.50 -6.02 -0.25
C GLY A 163 -13.45 -5.86 -1.44
N ARG A 164 -14.28 -4.79 -1.48
CA ARG A 164 -15.23 -4.57 -2.59
C ARG A 164 -14.56 -4.13 -3.89
N VAL A 165 -13.36 -3.54 -3.80
CA VAL A 165 -12.61 -2.99 -4.94
C VAL A 165 -11.13 -3.36 -4.81
N MET A 166 -10.79 -4.63 -4.99
CA MET A 166 -9.41 -5.12 -4.92
C MET A 166 -8.65 -5.06 -6.26
N GLY A 167 -9.31 -4.60 -7.33
CA GLY A 167 -8.78 -4.63 -8.69
C GLY A 167 -9.17 -5.89 -9.45
N LYS A 168 -9.12 -5.80 -10.80
CA LYS A 168 -9.52 -6.89 -11.70
C LYS A 168 -8.44 -7.24 -12.72
N THR A 169 -7.31 -6.54 -12.70
CA THR A 169 -6.19 -6.76 -13.61
C THR A 169 -5.40 -7.98 -13.14
N ARG A 170 -5.04 -8.88 -14.07
CA ARG A 170 -4.09 -9.94 -13.72
C ARG A 170 -2.78 -9.26 -13.30
N ILE A 171 -2.25 -9.66 -12.16
CA ILE A 171 -1.06 -9.01 -11.58
C ILE A 171 0.14 -9.21 -12.49
N ILE A 172 0.27 -10.39 -13.07
CA ILE A 172 1.36 -10.68 -14.00
C ILE A 172 1.34 -9.78 -15.24
N ASP A 173 0.16 -9.49 -15.79
CA ASP A 173 0.03 -8.61 -16.96
C ASP A 173 0.46 -7.17 -16.59
N ALA A 174 0.00 -6.67 -15.43
CA ALA A 174 0.34 -5.35 -14.95
C ALA A 174 1.85 -5.21 -14.71
N LEU A 175 2.43 -6.16 -13.97
CA LEU A 175 3.85 -6.11 -13.60
C LEU A 175 4.76 -6.35 -14.80
N ALA A 176 4.43 -7.29 -15.70
CA ALA A 176 5.20 -7.52 -16.92
C ALA A 176 5.15 -6.31 -17.87
N THR A 177 3.98 -5.68 -18.05
CA THR A 177 3.84 -4.43 -18.81
C THR A 177 4.76 -3.34 -18.24
N LEU A 178 4.71 -3.13 -16.93
CA LEU A 178 5.49 -2.07 -16.30
C LEU A 178 6.98 -2.39 -16.20
N ALA A 179 7.35 -3.67 -16.14
CA ALA A 179 8.73 -4.11 -16.12
C ALA A 179 9.40 -4.03 -17.50
N PHE A 180 8.66 -4.35 -18.56
CA PHE A 180 9.26 -4.48 -19.88
C PHE A 180 8.93 -3.31 -20.82
N ASP A 181 7.77 -2.67 -20.70
CA ASP A 181 7.29 -1.65 -21.62
C ASP A 181 7.21 -0.24 -20.98
N TYR A 182 7.60 -0.07 -19.69
CA TYR A 182 7.58 1.22 -18.99
C TYR A 182 8.98 1.65 -18.49
N PRO A 183 9.83 2.25 -19.34
CA PRO A 183 11.25 2.51 -19.04
C PRO A 183 11.51 3.35 -17.79
N ARG A 184 10.60 4.29 -17.45
CA ARG A 184 10.75 5.18 -16.28
C ARG A 184 10.93 4.47 -14.95
N ARG A 185 10.38 3.27 -14.81
CA ARG A 185 10.42 2.47 -13.57
C ARG A 185 10.59 0.98 -13.83
N ALA A 186 11.19 0.62 -14.98
CA ALA A 186 11.35 -0.76 -15.42
C ALA A 186 12.04 -1.64 -14.36
N ASP A 187 13.17 -1.16 -13.81
CA ASP A 187 13.92 -1.92 -12.80
C ASP A 187 13.11 -2.18 -11.52
N TYR A 188 12.36 -1.18 -11.06
CA TYR A 188 11.48 -1.34 -9.91
C TYR A 188 10.42 -2.41 -10.16
N PHE A 189 9.71 -2.33 -11.29
CA PHE A 189 8.64 -3.29 -11.60
C PHE A 189 9.18 -4.67 -11.98
N ALA A 190 10.39 -4.78 -12.53
CA ALA A 190 11.06 -6.06 -12.72
C ALA A 190 11.33 -6.75 -11.37
N GLY A 191 11.77 -6.01 -10.35
CA GLY A 191 11.91 -6.52 -8.98
C GLY A 191 10.57 -6.92 -8.35
N GLU A 192 9.51 -6.19 -8.61
CA GLU A 192 8.16 -6.56 -8.15
C GLU A 192 7.64 -7.83 -8.87
N LEU A 193 7.89 -7.97 -10.18
CA LEU A 193 7.52 -9.16 -10.96
C LEU A 193 8.29 -10.40 -10.46
N GLU A 194 9.60 -10.25 -10.20
CA GLU A 194 10.44 -11.28 -9.60
C GLU A 194 9.86 -11.74 -8.26
N THR A 195 9.58 -10.79 -7.38
CA THR A 195 9.04 -11.08 -6.05
C THR A 195 7.64 -11.70 -6.12
N PHE A 196 6.81 -11.28 -7.08
CA PHE A 196 5.50 -11.86 -7.34
C PHE A 196 5.58 -13.33 -7.75
N LEU A 197 6.48 -13.68 -8.66
CA LEU A 197 6.64 -15.07 -9.11
C LEU A 197 7.22 -15.95 -7.98
N LEU A 198 8.12 -15.42 -7.17
CA LEU A 198 8.63 -16.11 -5.97
C LEU A 198 7.53 -16.36 -4.95
N MET A 199 6.68 -15.36 -4.68
CA MET A 199 5.52 -15.49 -3.83
C MET A 199 4.54 -16.55 -4.36
N ALA A 200 4.17 -16.47 -5.63
CA ALA A 200 3.24 -17.41 -6.24
C ALA A 200 3.75 -18.85 -6.13
N ARG A 201 5.04 -19.08 -6.38
CA ARG A 201 5.69 -20.40 -6.20
C ARG A 201 5.67 -20.86 -4.74
N LYS A 202 6.00 -19.97 -3.80
CA LYS A 202 6.05 -20.31 -2.37
C LYS A 202 4.67 -20.68 -1.82
N GLU A 203 3.66 -19.91 -2.17
CA GLU A 203 2.29 -20.10 -1.68
C GLU A 203 1.47 -21.09 -2.54
N GLY A 204 2.06 -21.69 -3.57
CA GLY A 204 1.40 -22.67 -4.45
C GLY A 204 0.32 -22.05 -5.35
N ASN A 205 0.36 -20.75 -5.62
CA ASN A 205 -0.61 -20.05 -6.44
C ASN A 205 -0.24 -20.10 -7.93
N ASP A 206 -1.25 -20.22 -8.79
CA ASP A 206 -1.08 -19.96 -10.21
C ASP A 206 -0.92 -18.45 -10.46
N PRO A 207 0.25 -17.98 -10.96
CA PRO A 207 0.49 -16.56 -11.21
C PRO A 207 -0.44 -15.95 -12.26
N LEU A 208 -1.07 -16.76 -13.11
CA LEU A 208 -2.03 -16.31 -14.13
C LEU A 208 -3.43 -16.06 -13.57
N SER A 209 -3.73 -16.60 -12.38
CA SER A 209 -5.04 -16.47 -11.73
C SER A 209 -5.17 -15.23 -10.85
N LEU A 210 -4.07 -14.76 -10.25
CA LEU A 210 -4.09 -13.70 -9.25
C LEU A 210 -4.41 -12.33 -9.84
N ARG A 211 -5.35 -11.62 -9.20
CA ARG A 211 -5.84 -10.31 -9.66
C ARG A 211 -5.64 -9.25 -8.59
N GLY A 212 -5.35 -8.04 -9.06
CA GLY A 212 -5.11 -6.89 -8.19
C GLY A 212 -5.28 -5.56 -8.93
N SER A 213 -4.57 -4.54 -8.48
CA SER A 213 -4.59 -3.24 -9.14
C SER A 213 -3.85 -3.26 -10.49
N TYR A 214 -4.05 -2.23 -11.27
CA TYR A 214 -3.33 -2.01 -12.54
C TYR A 214 -1.80 -1.81 -12.38
N ALA A 215 -1.33 -1.58 -11.16
CA ALA A 215 0.09 -1.46 -10.83
C ALA A 215 0.64 -2.71 -10.10
N GLY A 216 -0.17 -3.78 -9.97
CA GLY A 216 0.25 -5.03 -9.34
C GLY A 216 0.07 -5.11 -7.83
N ALA A 217 -0.67 -4.17 -7.21
CA ALA A 217 -0.98 -4.24 -5.79
C ALA A 217 -2.05 -5.30 -5.49
N MET A 218 -1.93 -5.98 -4.34
CA MET A 218 -2.56 -7.25 -4.01
C MET A 218 -3.46 -7.20 -2.78
N GLY A 219 -4.62 -7.84 -2.88
CA GLY A 219 -5.50 -8.17 -1.77
C GLY A 219 -6.15 -6.98 -1.06
N TYR A 220 -6.66 -7.21 0.14
CA TYR A 220 -7.37 -6.22 0.95
C TYR A 220 -6.55 -4.98 1.30
N GLY A 221 -5.25 -5.15 1.58
CA GLY A 221 -4.33 -4.08 1.96
C GLY A 221 -3.59 -3.46 0.77
N GLN A 222 -3.79 -3.94 -0.46
CA GLN A 222 -3.10 -3.45 -1.67
C GLN A 222 -1.57 -3.43 -1.53
N PHE A 223 -1.00 -4.50 -0.98
CA PHE A 223 0.46 -4.66 -0.89
C PHE A 223 1.08 -4.88 -2.27
N MET A 224 2.19 -4.20 -2.53
CA MET A 224 3.09 -4.61 -3.60
C MET A 224 3.76 -5.95 -3.24
N PRO A 225 4.21 -6.76 -4.23
CA PRO A 225 4.92 -8.01 -3.95
C PRO A 225 6.10 -7.88 -2.98
N SER A 226 6.87 -6.80 -3.07
CA SER A 226 7.94 -6.52 -2.11
C SER A 226 7.43 -6.29 -0.68
N SER A 227 6.27 -5.64 -0.53
CA SER A 227 5.62 -5.48 0.78
C SER A 227 5.08 -6.80 1.32
N PHE A 228 4.54 -7.65 0.44
CA PHE A 228 4.16 -9.01 0.81
C PHE A 228 5.36 -9.78 1.38
N LYS A 229 6.46 -9.81 0.65
CA LYS A 229 7.70 -10.50 1.08
C LYS A 229 8.16 -10.07 2.46
N ASN A 230 8.06 -8.78 2.78
CA ASN A 230 8.65 -8.21 3.99
C ASN A 230 7.68 -8.18 5.18
N TYR A 231 6.37 -8.10 4.94
CA TYR A 231 5.41 -7.77 6.00
C TYR A 231 4.17 -8.65 6.04
N ALA A 232 3.86 -9.43 4.99
CA ALA A 232 2.71 -10.31 5.02
C ALA A 232 2.93 -11.47 6.00
N VAL A 233 1.86 -11.85 6.69
CA VAL A 233 1.87 -12.90 7.69
C VAL A 233 0.68 -13.84 7.49
N ASP A 234 0.91 -15.14 7.72
CA ASP A 234 -0.13 -16.13 7.91
C ASP A 234 -0.77 -15.87 9.29
N PHE A 235 -1.85 -15.09 9.29
CA PHE A 235 -2.44 -14.64 10.54
C PHE A 235 -3.60 -15.51 11.00
N ASP A 236 -4.19 -16.32 10.12
CA ASP A 236 -5.17 -17.35 10.50
C ASP A 236 -4.51 -18.67 10.92
N GLY A 237 -3.22 -18.88 10.61
CA GLY A 237 -2.44 -20.02 11.01
C GLY A 237 -2.67 -21.27 10.16
N ASN A 238 -3.14 -21.09 8.90
CA ASN A 238 -3.44 -22.21 8.00
C ASN A 238 -2.22 -22.75 7.23
N GLY A 239 -1.03 -22.13 7.39
CA GLY A 239 0.23 -22.49 6.75
C GLY A 239 0.49 -21.76 5.42
N HIS A 240 -0.41 -20.88 4.99
CA HIS A 240 -0.30 -20.08 3.78
C HIS A 240 -0.55 -18.61 4.08
N THR A 241 0.15 -17.73 3.39
CA THR A 241 -0.09 -16.28 3.50
C THR A 241 -0.93 -15.80 2.32
N ASN A 242 -2.14 -15.31 2.60
CA ASN A 242 -3.12 -14.94 1.57
C ASN A 242 -3.72 -13.55 1.81
N LEU A 243 -3.24 -12.52 1.10
CA LEU A 243 -3.78 -11.15 1.25
C LEU A 243 -5.20 -10.95 0.72
N TRP A 244 -5.78 -11.93 0.02
CA TRP A 244 -7.20 -11.96 -0.35
C TRP A 244 -8.06 -12.59 0.75
N ASP A 245 -7.43 -13.16 1.79
CA ASP A 245 -8.08 -13.48 3.05
C ASP A 245 -8.06 -12.26 3.98
N PRO A 246 -9.20 -11.84 4.55
CA PRO A 246 -9.27 -10.67 5.41
C PRO A 246 -8.51 -10.83 6.74
N VAL A 247 -8.36 -12.06 7.27
CA VAL A 247 -7.64 -12.29 8.54
C VAL A 247 -6.15 -12.08 8.34
N ASP A 248 -5.56 -12.66 7.28
CA ASP A 248 -4.16 -12.45 6.93
C ASP A 248 -3.87 -11.00 6.56
N ALA A 249 -4.79 -10.36 5.84
CA ALA A 249 -4.66 -8.95 5.49
C ALA A 249 -4.66 -8.05 6.73
N ILE A 250 -5.51 -8.31 7.73
CA ILE A 250 -5.53 -7.58 9.01
C ILE A 250 -4.19 -7.72 9.73
N GLY A 251 -3.69 -8.94 9.88
CA GLY A 251 -2.41 -9.21 10.50
C GLY A 251 -1.25 -8.56 9.75
N SER A 252 -1.23 -8.66 8.43
CA SER A 252 -0.20 -8.10 7.55
C SER A 252 -0.16 -6.58 7.60
N VAL A 253 -1.31 -5.90 7.57
CA VAL A 253 -1.41 -4.44 7.73
C VAL A 253 -0.87 -4.01 9.10
N ALA A 254 -1.24 -4.72 10.17
CA ALA A 254 -0.76 -4.41 11.51
C ALA A 254 0.76 -4.62 11.63
N ASN A 255 1.28 -5.73 11.09
CA ASN A 255 2.72 -6.01 11.05
C ASN A 255 3.49 -4.93 10.26
N TYR A 256 2.95 -4.48 9.11
CA TYR A 256 3.52 -3.37 8.34
C TYR A 256 3.70 -2.12 9.21
N PHE A 257 2.67 -1.69 9.93
CA PHE A 257 2.74 -0.51 10.79
C PHE A 257 3.72 -0.69 11.95
N LYS A 258 3.73 -1.86 12.58
CA LYS A 258 4.71 -2.19 13.62
C LYS A 258 6.13 -2.08 13.11
N ALA A 259 6.40 -2.64 11.93
CA ALA A 259 7.73 -2.59 11.30
C ALA A 259 8.15 -1.16 10.90
N HIS A 260 7.19 -0.27 10.64
CA HIS A 260 7.45 1.12 10.30
C HIS A 260 7.40 2.09 11.49
N GLY A 261 7.46 1.59 12.71
CA GLY A 261 7.63 2.41 13.90
C GLY A 261 6.33 2.90 14.53
N TRP A 262 5.21 2.18 14.36
CA TRP A 262 3.98 2.48 15.09
C TRP A 262 4.22 2.45 16.61
N VAL A 263 3.85 3.53 17.29
CA VAL A 263 3.95 3.66 18.74
C VAL A 263 2.58 3.42 19.36
N LYS A 264 2.44 2.31 20.12
CA LYS A 264 1.18 1.95 20.80
C LYS A 264 0.71 3.06 21.73
N GLY A 265 -0.55 3.44 21.60
CA GLY A 265 -1.18 4.47 22.47
C GLY A 265 -0.78 5.92 22.15
N ALA A 266 0.18 6.15 21.26
CA ALA A 266 0.53 7.51 20.86
C ALA A 266 -0.52 8.07 19.86
N PRO A 267 -0.82 9.39 19.95
CA PRO A 267 -1.74 10.04 19.03
C PRO A 267 -1.18 10.10 17.60
N VAL A 268 -2.11 10.23 16.64
CA VAL A 268 -1.77 10.35 15.20
C VAL A 268 -1.56 11.80 14.82
N ALA A 269 -2.53 12.66 15.10
CA ALA A 269 -2.45 14.09 14.83
C ALA A 269 -3.37 14.87 15.80
N VAL A 270 -3.10 16.16 15.97
CA VAL A 270 -3.90 17.07 16.79
C VAL A 270 -4.29 18.29 15.98
N LEU A 271 -5.58 18.64 15.99
CA LEU A 271 -6.09 19.83 15.32
C LEU A 271 -5.51 21.09 15.97
N ALA A 272 -5.14 22.07 15.15
CA ALA A 272 -4.67 23.37 15.59
C ALA A 272 -5.80 24.40 15.58
N ASN A 273 -5.81 25.27 16.58
CA ASN A 273 -6.51 26.55 16.53
C ASN A 273 -5.59 27.61 15.92
N GLY A 274 -6.18 28.64 15.32
CA GLY A 274 -5.45 29.76 14.76
C GLY A 274 -5.25 29.66 13.25
N GLN A 275 -4.49 30.62 12.74
CA GLN A 275 -4.11 30.73 11.34
C GLN A 275 -2.60 30.98 11.30
N ALA A 276 -1.92 30.30 10.40
CA ALA A 276 -0.49 30.50 10.17
C ALA A 276 -0.25 31.23 8.85
N PRO A 277 0.84 31.98 8.72
CA PRO A 277 1.35 32.37 7.41
C PRO A 277 1.61 31.12 6.55
N LEU A 278 1.81 31.31 5.23
CA LEU A 278 2.08 30.22 4.30
C LEU A 278 3.47 29.60 4.56
N LEU A 279 3.53 28.76 5.58
CA LEU A 279 4.73 27.96 5.89
C LEU A 279 4.79 26.72 5.01
N PRO A 280 6.00 26.18 4.71
CA PRO A 280 6.13 24.82 4.19
C PRO A 280 5.32 23.85 5.02
N ASN A 281 4.58 22.96 4.39
CA ASN A 281 3.68 22.04 5.06
C ASN A 281 3.69 20.65 4.41
N GLY A 282 3.14 19.67 5.12
CA GLY A 282 3.11 18.28 4.71
C GLY A 282 3.83 17.39 5.73
N PHE A 283 3.66 16.10 5.60
CA PHE A 283 4.15 15.10 6.56
C PHE A 283 5.69 15.05 6.72
N ASN A 284 6.44 15.62 5.76
CA ASN A 284 7.91 15.69 5.82
C ASN A 284 8.44 16.96 6.50
N THR A 285 7.57 17.90 6.88
CA THR A 285 8.00 19.10 7.59
C THR A 285 8.29 18.76 9.06
N ARG A 286 9.17 19.57 9.67
CA ARG A 286 9.54 19.40 11.08
C ARG A 286 9.67 20.77 11.69
N TYR A 287 8.84 21.04 12.68
CA TYR A 287 8.81 22.29 13.44
C TYR A 287 8.80 21.97 14.93
N SER A 288 9.49 22.75 15.73
CA SER A 288 9.27 22.75 17.18
C SER A 288 7.86 23.26 17.50
N LEU A 289 7.29 22.81 18.60
CA LEU A 289 5.97 23.30 19.02
C LEU A 289 5.99 24.81 19.27
N THR A 290 7.12 25.34 19.74
CA THR A 290 7.33 26.80 19.97
C THR A 290 7.29 27.58 18.66
N GLU A 291 7.91 27.07 17.57
CA GLU A 291 7.86 27.73 16.25
C GLU A 291 6.43 27.78 15.71
N LEU A 292 5.66 26.70 15.84
CA LEU A 292 4.27 26.66 15.37
C LEU A 292 3.39 27.59 16.23
N GLN A 293 3.65 27.68 17.52
CA GLN A 293 2.96 28.59 18.43
C GLN A 293 3.29 30.06 18.13
N ALA A 294 4.54 30.38 17.86
CA ALA A 294 4.97 31.70 17.41
C ALA A 294 4.37 32.09 16.05
N ALA A 295 4.09 31.12 15.19
CA ALA A 295 3.40 31.28 13.92
C ALA A 295 1.87 31.47 14.07
N GLY A 296 1.32 31.44 15.28
CA GLY A 296 -0.12 31.66 15.55
C GLY A 296 -0.96 30.40 15.64
N LEU A 297 -0.33 29.21 15.77
CA LEU A 297 -1.03 27.94 15.90
C LEU A 297 -0.93 27.40 17.33
N THR A 298 -2.05 27.00 17.92
CA THR A 298 -2.09 26.32 19.22
C THR A 298 -2.81 24.98 19.10
N PRO A 299 -2.28 23.89 19.68
CA PRO A 299 -2.94 22.59 19.59
C PRO A 299 -4.22 22.57 20.44
N GLN A 300 -5.27 21.93 19.93
CA GLN A 300 -6.55 21.79 20.65
C GLN A 300 -6.45 20.85 21.88
N HIS A 301 -5.48 19.96 21.88
CA HIS A 301 -5.21 19.05 22.98
C HIS A 301 -3.72 19.13 23.36
N SER A 302 -3.41 18.77 24.59
CA SER A 302 -2.03 18.76 25.08
C SER A 302 -1.14 17.87 24.22
N LEU A 303 0.04 18.36 23.86
CA LEU A 303 1.13 17.64 23.21
C LEU A 303 2.26 17.35 24.21
N ALA A 304 1.93 17.13 25.47
CA ALA A 304 2.93 16.79 26.49
C ALA A 304 3.72 15.53 26.06
N GLY A 305 5.06 15.64 26.16
CA GLY A 305 5.97 14.57 25.70
C GLY A 305 6.42 14.70 24.25
N TYR A 306 5.91 15.67 23.49
CA TYR A 306 6.38 15.99 22.14
C TYR A 306 7.07 17.34 22.11
N ASN A 307 8.19 17.43 21.40
CA ASN A 307 8.94 18.68 21.21
C ASN A 307 8.76 19.25 19.81
N GLU A 308 8.32 18.41 18.87
CA GLU A 308 8.20 18.75 17.46
C GLU A 308 7.00 18.04 16.81
N ALA A 309 6.54 18.60 15.70
CA ALA A 309 5.50 18.03 14.86
C ALA A 309 5.69 18.43 13.39
N SER A 310 5.10 17.67 12.46
CA SER A 310 4.91 18.17 11.10
C SER A 310 3.71 19.11 11.04
N LEU A 311 3.83 20.17 10.23
CA LEU A 311 2.70 21.06 9.94
C LEU A 311 1.88 20.48 8.79
N LEU A 312 0.66 20.04 9.10
CA LEU A 312 -0.26 19.58 8.05
C LEU A 312 -1.26 20.72 7.77
N ARG A 313 -1.42 21.05 6.49
CA ARG A 313 -2.37 22.05 6.02
C ARG A 313 -3.35 21.42 5.04
N LEU A 314 -4.63 21.43 5.37
CA LEU A 314 -5.70 20.86 4.59
C LEU A 314 -6.58 21.96 3.99
N ASP A 315 -6.73 21.94 2.67
CA ASP A 315 -7.56 22.88 1.93
C ASP A 315 -9.03 22.48 2.02
N ILE A 316 -9.81 23.24 2.80
CA ILE A 316 -11.23 23.00 3.03
C ILE A 316 -12.15 23.89 2.14
N GLY A 317 -11.59 24.61 1.17
CA GLY A 317 -12.31 25.45 0.21
C GLY A 317 -12.58 26.86 0.70
N THR A 318 -12.98 27.04 1.95
CA THR A 318 -13.17 28.35 2.59
C THR A 318 -11.90 28.88 3.25
N GLY A 319 -10.81 28.11 3.18
CA GLY A 319 -9.54 28.40 3.81
C GLY A 319 -8.76 27.12 4.05
N TYR A 320 -7.94 27.16 5.10
CA TYR A 320 -7.10 26.03 5.50
C TYR A 320 -7.38 25.59 6.93
N GLN A 321 -7.36 24.29 7.14
CA GLN A 321 -7.35 23.66 8.46
C GLN A 321 -5.92 23.15 8.74
N TYR A 322 -5.41 23.45 9.93
CA TYR A 322 -4.05 23.11 10.33
C TYR A 322 -4.05 22.00 11.38
N TRP A 323 -3.05 21.11 11.30
CA TRP A 323 -2.88 19.99 12.21
C TRP A 323 -1.41 19.80 12.57
N TYR A 324 -1.18 19.38 13.79
CA TYR A 324 0.10 18.85 14.25
C TYR A 324 0.16 17.38 13.90
N GLY A 325 0.97 17.00 12.90
CA GLY A 325 1.22 15.59 12.54
C GLY A 325 2.30 15.01 13.45
N LEU A 326 1.99 13.91 14.12
CA LEU A 326 2.85 13.25 15.09
C LEU A 326 3.51 12.00 14.52
N PRO A 327 4.40 11.28 15.24
CA PRO A 327 5.10 10.12 14.70
C PRO A 327 4.19 9.05 14.07
N ASN A 328 3.04 8.75 14.68
CA ASN A 328 2.10 7.79 14.10
C ASN A 328 1.44 8.29 12.81
N PHE A 329 1.26 9.61 12.63
CA PHE A 329 0.84 10.16 11.34
C PHE A 329 1.89 9.89 10.26
N TYR A 330 3.16 10.12 10.58
CA TYR A 330 4.27 9.82 9.68
C TYR A 330 4.31 8.33 9.34
N THR A 331 4.06 7.44 10.30
CA THR A 331 3.99 6.00 10.07
C THR A 331 2.89 5.62 9.08
N ILE A 332 1.70 6.26 9.14
CA ILE A 332 0.65 6.04 8.14
C ILE A 332 1.14 6.47 6.74
N THR A 333 1.92 7.56 6.65
CA THR A 333 2.45 7.99 5.34
C THR A 333 3.49 7.04 4.73
N ARG A 334 3.99 6.05 5.48
CA ARG A 334 4.87 4.99 4.92
C ARG A 334 4.09 4.05 4.02
N TYR A 335 2.81 3.87 4.29
CA TYR A 335 1.93 3.08 3.42
C TYR A 335 1.69 3.78 2.06
N ASN A 336 1.43 5.06 2.11
CA ASN A 336 1.32 5.93 0.92
C ASN A 336 1.80 7.34 1.28
N HIS A 337 2.78 7.85 0.54
CA HIS A 337 3.47 9.14 0.77
C HIS A 337 2.57 10.36 0.46
N SER A 338 1.43 10.46 1.15
CA SER A 338 0.46 11.54 0.95
C SER A 338 -0.16 11.97 2.28
N THR A 339 -0.12 13.28 2.57
CA THR A 339 -0.82 13.86 3.72
C THR A 339 -2.33 13.63 3.65
N HIS A 340 -2.94 13.77 2.48
CA HIS A 340 -4.38 13.52 2.30
C HIS A 340 -4.74 12.07 2.54
N TYR A 341 -3.92 11.14 2.04
CA TYR A 341 -4.12 9.71 2.26
C TYR A 341 -4.08 9.38 3.75
N ALA A 342 -3.01 9.76 4.45
CA ALA A 342 -2.87 9.44 5.87
C ALA A 342 -4.00 10.03 6.73
N MET A 343 -4.41 11.27 6.40
CA MET A 343 -5.54 11.90 7.07
C MET A 343 -6.87 11.19 6.79
N ALA A 344 -7.10 10.72 5.54
CA ALA A 344 -8.32 9.99 5.19
C ALA A 344 -8.37 8.62 5.87
N VAL A 345 -7.27 7.89 5.93
CA VAL A 345 -7.16 6.62 6.66
C VAL A 345 -7.52 6.81 8.12
N TRP A 346 -6.87 7.74 8.79
CA TRP A 346 -7.12 8.00 10.20
C TRP A 346 -8.57 8.46 10.45
N GLN A 347 -9.05 9.48 9.72
CA GLN A 347 -10.42 9.99 9.93
C GLN A 347 -11.51 8.97 9.56
N LEU A 348 -11.29 8.10 8.57
CA LEU A 348 -12.23 7.03 8.26
C LEU A 348 -12.29 6.01 9.41
N GLY A 349 -11.13 5.58 9.90
CA GLY A 349 -11.05 4.65 11.04
C GLY A 349 -11.74 5.20 12.29
N GLU A 350 -11.48 6.48 12.64
CA GLU A 350 -12.15 7.18 13.72
C GLU A 350 -13.69 7.27 13.53
N ALA A 351 -14.13 7.54 12.30
CA ALA A 351 -15.58 7.61 12.00
C ALA A 351 -16.26 6.25 12.16
N VAL A 352 -15.60 5.18 11.69
CA VAL A 352 -16.08 3.79 11.87
C VAL A 352 -16.12 3.42 13.35
N GLY A 353 -15.05 3.71 14.11
CA GLY A 353 -14.98 3.42 15.55
C GLY A 353 -16.10 4.10 16.34
N ARG A 354 -16.33 5.39 16.10
CA ARG A 354 -17.44 6.13 16.72
C ARG A 354 -18.81 5.57 16.35
N ALA A 355 -19.03 5.26 15.07
CA ALA A 355 -20.30 4.72 14.61
C ALA A 355 -20.59 3.33 15.24
N ARG A 356 -19.55 2.50 15.41
CA ARG A 356 -19.65 1.21 16.06
C ARG A 356 -20.02 1.33 17.55
N GLN A 357 -19.38 2.26 18.27
CA GLN A 357 -19.68 2.52 19.68
C GLN A 357 -21.14 2.95 19.87
N ASN A 358 -21.66 3.82 18.98
CA ASN A 358 -23.05 4.29 19.04
C ASN A 358 -24.09 3.19 18.72
N GLN A 359 -23.70 2.07 18.11
CA GLN A 359 -24.60 0.93 17.86
C GLN A 359 -24.61 -0.08 19.03
N SER A 360 -23.69 0.05 19.96
CA SER A 360 -23.53 -0.85 21.11
C SER A 360 -24.35 -0.39 22.33
N TYR A 361 -25.10 0.71 22.19
CA TYR A 361 -26.05 1.26 23.14
C TYR A 361 -27.46 1.26 22.53
#